data_a8684f6fb255135c65399ccbfa0aaba9
#
_entry.id   a8684f6fb255135c65399ccbfa0aaba9
#
_cell.length_a   1.000
_cell.length_b   1.000
_cell.length_c   1.000
_cell.angle_alpha   90.00
_cell.angle_beta   90.00
_cell.angle_gamma   90.00
#
_symmetry.space_group_name_H-M   'P 1'
#
loop_
_entity.id
_entity.type
_entity.pdbx_description
1 polymer ?
#
loop_
_entity_poly.entity_id
_entity_poly.type
_entity_poly.pdbx_seq_one_letter_code
_entity_poly.pdbx_strand_id
1 'polypeptide(L)'
;MRRLYIVLALLFFAATLPASAQRPLKVYISVDMEGIAGIVTADQLTPTGFEYERARQFMTGEALAAVAGARDAGATQIVVSDSHGNGENLLIEKFPPDVTIIRSWPRPLMMMEGIDSTFDAAVFIGYHASTTNPAGVRAHTISSAHLAAVLLNGVPMPESGINAAIAGYYGVPIVAISGDNVAVAEAQSLIGSMEGAVVKQAISFHAAATMTPEAAQTLVRQKVKAGVQRRASLRPYTVKAPVRLDITFKNYTPAEMLSFLPNVQRTTSHSIRFDGRDILQVSRFLEFINTYNPDMTP
;
A
#
# COMPACT_ATOMS: atom_id res chain seq x y z
N MET A 1 -10.38 -73.37 47.24
CA MET A 1 -10.64 -72.72 45.93
C MET A 1 -10.27 -71.26 46.01
N ARG A 2 -9.09 -70.84 45.53
CA ARG A 2 -8.64 -69.42 45.52
C ARG A 2 -8.92 -68.86 44.11
N ARG A 3 -9.78 -67.85 44.03
CA ARG A 3 -10.07 -67.14 42.76
C ARG A 3 -8.98 -66.06 42.56
N LEU A 4 -8.25 -66.20 41.42
CA LEU A 4 -7.25 -65.27 40.95
C LEU A 4 -7.97 -64.20 40.12
N TYR A 5 -7.94 -62.92 40.57
CA TYR A 5 -8.43 -61.80 39.76
C TYR A 5 -7.28 -61.22 38.98
N ILE A 6 -7.32 -61.34 37.65
CA ILE A 6 -6.38 -60.67 36.76
C ILE A 6 -6.94 -59.28 36.46
N VAL A 7 -6.23 -58.24 36.96
CA VAL A 7 -6.52 -56.82 36.63
C VAL A 7 -5.74 -56.49 35.36
N LEU A 8 -6.47 -56.30 34.24
CA LEU A 8 -5.90 -55.83 32.96
C LEU A 8 -5.78 -54.34 32.98
N ALA A 9 -4.57 -53.78 33.15
CA ALA A 9 -4.28 -52.34 33.04
C ALA A 9 -4.16 -51.98 31.56
N LEU A 10 -5.17 -51.28 31.01
CA LEU A 10 -5.12 -50.67 29.69
C LEU A 10 -4.30 -49.37 29.76
N LEU A 11 -3.08 -49.42 29.27
CA LEU A 11 -2.24 -48.24 29.03
C LEU A 11 -2.73 -47.50 27.79
N PHE A 12 -3.42 -46.36 28.01
CA PHE A 12 -3.76 -45.42 26.92
C PHE A 12 -2.47 -44.71 26.52
N PHE A 13 -1.88 -45.07 25.41
CA PHE A 13 -0.85 -44.29 24.72
C PHE A 13 -1.55 -43.11 24.02
N ALA A 14 -1.60 -41.94 24.62
CA ALA A 14 -1.98 -40.72 23.93
C ALA A 14 -0.85 -40.36 22.94
N ALA A 15 -1.02 -40.72 21.70
CA ALA A 15 -0.17 -40.25 20.60
C ALA A 15 -0.33 -38.74 20.47
N THR A 16 0.61 -37.97 20.97
CA THR A 16 0.72 -36.54 20.68
C THR A 16 1.08 -36.39 19.21
N LEU A 17 0.09 -36.07 18.36
CA LEU A 17 0.35 -35.66 16.99
C LEU A 17 1.27 -34.44 17.04
N PRO A 18 2.36 -34.40 16.24
CA PRO A 18 3.19 -33.21 16.17
C PRO A 18 2.30 -32.05 15.73
N ALA A 19 2.28 -30.97 16.52
CA ALA A 19 1.65 -29.73 16.11
C ALA A 19 2.28 -29.33 14.77
N SER A 20 1.48 -29.35 13.69
CA SER A 20 1.92 -28.83 12.40
C SER A 20 2.41 -27.40 12.65
N ALA A 21 3.69 -27.14 12.41
CA ALA A 21 4.24 -25.79 12.55
C ALA A 21 3.45 -24.89 11.61
N GLN A 22 2.60 -24.05 12.19
CA GLN A 22 1.76 -23.13 11.42
C GLN A 22 2.66 -22.21 10.60
N ARG A 23 2.46 -22.15 9.29
CA ARG A 23 3.22 -21.25 8.41
C ARG A 23 3.20 -19.83 9.00
N PRO A 24 4.33 -19.12 9.01
CA PRO A 24 4.39 -17.73 9.46
C PRO A 24 3.33 -16.88 8.74
N LEU A 25 2.58 -16.07 9.47
CA LEU A 25 1.67 -15.09 8.91
C LEU A 25 2.49 -13.87 8.48
N LYS A 26 2.51 -13.58 7.16
CA LYS A 26 3.34 -12.55 6.56
C LYS A 26 2.50 -11.39 6.06
N VAL A 27 2.75 -10.18 6.55
CA VAL A 27 2.00 -8.97 6.23
C VAL A 27 2.90 -7.93 5.57
N TYR A 28 2.44 -7.38 4.44
CA TYR A 28 3.07 -6.26 3.75
C TYR A 28 2.37 -4.96 4.13
N ILE A 29 3.12 -3.89 4.43
CA ILE A 29 2.59 -2.57 4.79
C ILE A 29 3.24 -1.53 3.88
N SER A 30 2.47 -0.91 2.99
CA SER A 30 2.90 0.25 2.21
C SER A 30 2.46 1.52 2.91
N VAL A 31 3.40 2.43 3.16
CA VAL A 31 3.17 3.65 3.94
C VAL A 31 3.43 4.87 3.07
N ASP A 32 2.42 5.70 2.92
CA ASP A 32 2.45 6.99 2.23
C ASP A 32 2.25 8.12 3.24
N MET A 33 2.40 9.38 2.83
CA MET A 33 2.39 10.48 3.79
C MET A 33 1.13 11.36 3.70
N GLU A 34 0.58 11.56 2.51
CA GLU A 34 -0.52 12.51 2.27
C GLU A 34 -1.77 12.20 3.08
N GLY A 35 -2.06 10.92 3.30
CA GLY A 35 -3.24 10.45 4.04
C GLY A 35 -3.06 10.40 5.55
N ILE A 36 -1.86 10.62 6.08
CA ILE A 36 -1.55 10.60 7.53
C ILE A 36 -2.33 11.72 8.26
N ALA A 37 -2.76 11.47 9.48
CA ALA A 37 -3.40 12.46 10.33
C ALA A 37 -2.51 13.69 10.53
N GLY A 38 -3.09 14.89 10.37
CA GLY A 38 -2.38 16.16 10.51
C GLY A 38 -1.64 16.63 9.26
N ILE A 39 -1.54 15.80 8.21
CA ILE A 39 -0.86 16.16 6.95
C ILE A 39 -1.87 16.73 5.96
N VAL A 40 -1.64 17.96 5.50
CA VAL A 40 -2.55 18.69 4.59
C VAL A 40 -1.83 19.60 3.58
N THR A 41 -0.56 19.97 3.81
CA THR A 41 0.17 20.96 2.98
C THR A 41 1.47 20.42 2.41
N ALA A 42 1.99 21.08 1.38
CA ALA A 42 3.27 20.73 0.77
C ALA A 42 4.46 20.87 1.75
N ASP A 43 4.39 21.80 2.71
CA ASP A 43 5.44 22.01 3.71
C ASP A 43 5.64 20.83 4.66
N GLN A 44 4.67 19.90 4.66
CA GLN A 44 4.71 18.68 5.45
C GLN A 44 5.23 17.48 4.64
N LEU A 45 5.32 17.58 3.31
CA LEU A 45 5.51 16.45 2.41
C LEU A 45 6.90 16.37 1.77
N THR A 46 7.72 17.41 1.91
CA THR A 46 9.04 17.47 1.26
C THR A 46 10.14 17.81 2.26
N PRO A 47 11.38 17.29 2.06
CA PRO A 47 12.51 17.51 2.97
C PRO A 47 12.86 18.99 3.23
N THR A 48 12.48 19.88 2.31
CA THR A 48 12.71 21.33 2.45
C THR A 48 11.57 22.06 3.18
N GLY A 49 10.46 21.38 3.46
CA GLY A 49 9.31 21.95 4.16
C GLY A 49 9.54 22.08 5.66
N PHE A 50 9.10 23.17 6.26
CA PHE A 50 9.42 23.47 7.66
C PHE A 50 8.73 22.53 8.67
N GLU A 51 7.64 21.83 8.29
CA GLU A 51 6.95 20.85 9.12
C GLU A 51 7.29 19.39 8.77
N TYR A 52 8.17 19.14 7.79
CA TYR A 52 8.46 17.81 7.30
C TYR A 52 9.00 16.86 8.38
N GLU A 53 9.92 17.31 9.23
CA GLU A 53 10.46 16.47 10.31
C GLU A 53 9.38 16.06 11.32
N ARG A 54 8.39 16.91 11.54
CA ARG A 54 7.23 16.57 12.39
C ARG A 54 6.30 15.59 11.68
N ALA A 55 6.08 15.78 10.38
CA ALA A 55 5.26 14.90 9.55
C ALA A 55 5.81 13.48 9.49
N ARG A 56 7.14 13.32 9.39
CA ARG A 56 7.84 12.03 9.48
C ARG A 56 7.54 11.28 10.78
N GLN A 57 7.45 12.00 11.90
CA GLN A 57 7.09 11.40 13.19
C GLN A 57 5.66 10.87 13.19
N PHE A 58 4.71 11.61 12.61
CA PHE A 58 3.32 11.19 12.48
C PHE A 58 3.19 9.96 11.56
N MET A 59 3.83 10.00 10.39
CA MET A 59 3.88 8.88 9.44
C MET A 59 4.47 7.62 10.11
N THR A 60 5.60 7.77 10.78
CA THR A 60 6.25 6.66 11.51
C THR A 60 5.34 6.11 12.61
N GLY A 61 4.62 6.98 13.32
CA GLY A 61 3.67 6.58 14.36
C GLY A 61 2.52 5.73 13.83
N GLU A 62 1.90 6.13 12.70
CA GLU A 62 0.83 5.33 12.07
C GLU A 62 1.38 4.02 11.47
N ALA A 63 2.59 4.02 10.90
CA ALA A 63 3.25 2.81 10.43
C ALA A 63 3.52 1.81 11.57
N LEU A 64 4.01 2.28 12.72
CA LEU A 64 4.22 1.47 13.92
C LEU A 64 2.89 0.94 14.50
N ALA A 65 1.83 1.74 14.45
CA ALA A 65 0.50 1.31 14.84
C ALA A 65 -0.02 0.18 13.92
N ALA A 66 0.25 0.27 12.61
CA ALA A 66 -0.08 -0.79 11.66
C ALA A 66 0.72 -2.08 11.94
N VAL A 67 2.03 -1.97 12.21
CA VAL A 67 2.87 -3.10 12.63
C VAL A 67 2.31 -3.76 13.90
N ALA A 68 1.96 -2.96 14.90
CA ALA A 68 1.36 -3.47 16.13
C ALA A 68 0.01 -4.16 15.88
N GLY A 69 -0.87 -3.58 15.04
CA GLY A 69 -2.15 -4.18 14.65
C GLY A 69 -1.99 -5.52 13.92
N ALA A 70 -1.01 -5.62 13.01
CA ALA A 70 -0.68 -6.87 12.32
C ALA A 70 -0.19 -7.94 13.31
N ARG A 71 0.67 -7.58 14.25
CA ARG A 71 1.14 -8.49 15.33
C ARG A 71 0.01 -8.93 16.25
N ASP A 72 -0.87 -8.03 16.65
CA ASP A 72 -2.07 -8.36 17.45
C ASP A 72 -2.99 -9.37 16.73
N ALA A 73 -2.90 -9.46 15.41
CA ALA A 73 -3.62 -10.44 14.59
C ALA A 73 -2.80 -11.72 14.30
N GLY A 74 -1.59 -11.84 14.87
CA GLY A 74 -0.74 -13.02 14.76
C GLY A 74 0.32 -12.96 13.65
N ALA A 75 0.56 -11.80 13.01
CA ALA A 75 1.64 -11.65 12.05
C ALA A 75 3.01 -11.83 12.74
N THR A 76 3.85 -12.69 12.13
CA THR A 76 5.21 -13.00 12.61
C THR A 76 6.29 -12.51 11.66
N GLN A 77 5.94 -12.16 10.43
CA GLN A 77 6.82 -11.54 9.44
C GLN A 77 6.15 -10.28 8.88
N ILE A 78 6.83 -9.16 8.95
CA ILE A 78 6.31 -7.87 8.50
C ILE A 78 7.37 -7.17 7.65
N VAL A 79 6.94 -6.73 6.47
CA VAL A 79 7.70 -5.86 5.58
C VAL A 79 6.97 -4.53 5.48
N VAL A 80 7.68 -3.42 5.66
CA VAL A 80 7.18 -2.07 5.56
C VAL A 80 7.87 -1.37 4.38
N SER A 81 7.12 -0.80 3.46
CA SER A 81 7.63 0.00 2.36
C SER A 81 7.41 1.49 2.67
N ASP A 82 8.48 2.26 2.69
CA ASP A 82 8.43 3.72 2.68
C ASP A 82 8.08 4.15 1.26
N SER A 83 6.84 4.59 1.06
CA SER A 83 6.24 4.73 -0.27
C SER A 83 5.96 6.17 -0.67
N HIS A 84 6.39 7.16 0.13
CA HIS A 84 6.19 8.58 -0.13
C HIS A 84 7.46 9.24 -0.71
N GLY A 85 7.28 10.10 -1.69
CA GLY A 85 8.31 11.02 -2.17
C GLY A 85 9.64 10.32 -2.51
N ASN A 86 10.72 10.64 -1.75
CA ASN A 86 12.05 10.04 -1.94
C ASN A 86 12.20 8.63 -1.33
N GLY A 87 11.19 8.11 -0.62
CA GLY A 87 11.25 6.81 0.06
C GLY A 87 12.19 6.79 1.28
N GLU A 88 12.42 7.93 1.93
CA GLU A 88 13.33 8.09 3.07
C GLU A 88 12.65 8.80 4.25
N ASN A 89 11.35 8.64 4.38
CA ASN A 89 10.52 9.40 5.32
C ASN A 89 10.43 8.73 6.70
N LEU A 90 10.34 7.40 6.73
CA LEU A 90 10.21 6.64 7.98
C LEU A 90 11.47 6.74 8.84
N LEU A 91 11.29 6.94 10.14
CA LEU A 91 12.35 6.94 11.16
C LEU A 91 12.66 5.48 11.51
N ILE A 92 13.56 4.85 10.77
CA ILE A 92 13.81 3.40 10.79
C ILE A 92 14.29 2.89 12.15
N GLU A 93 14.98 3.71 12.91
CA GLU A 93 15.49 3.40 14.25
C GLU A 93 14.38 3.20 15.30
N LYS A 94 13.13 3.57 14.96
CA LYS A 94 11.96 3.36 15.82
C LYS A 94 11.27 2.02 15.61
N PHE A 95 11.61 1.31 14.53
CA PHE A 95 10.99 0.03 14.22
C PHE A 95 11.62 -1.14 15.01
N PRO A 96 10.82 -2.15 15.35
CA PRO A 96 11.34 -3.39 15.92
C PRO A 96 12.37 -4.06 15.00
N PRO A 97 13.40 -4.72 15.57
CA PRO A 97 14.54 -5.24 14.79
C PRO A 97 14.20 -6.38 13.81
N ASP A 98 13.04 -7.00 13.97
CA ASP A 98 12.51 -8.07 13.11
C ASP A 98 11.60 -7.58 11.98
N VAL A 99 11.43 -6.26 11.81
CA VAL A 99 10.70 -5.64 10.70
C VAL A 99 11.69 -5.29 9.58
N THR A 100 11.41 -5.76 8.38
CA THR A 100 12.16 -5.34 7.19
C THR A 100 11.57 -4.06 6.63
N ILE A 101 12.42 -3.06 6.31
CA ILE A 101 11.99 -1.78 5.74
C ILE A 101 12.60 -1.61 4.36
N ILE A 102 11.76 -1.32 3.36
CA ILE A 102 12.16 -0.99 1.99
C ILE A 102 12.19 0.52 1.84
N ARG A 103 13.30 1.05 1.35
CA ARG A 103 13.57 2.50 1.24
C ARG A 103 14.09 2.89 -0.12
N SER A 104 13.89 4.17 -0.48
CA SER A 104 14.42 4.87 -1.66
C SER A 104 13.96 4.28 -2.99
N TRP A 105 14.39 4.85 -4.09
CA TRP A 105 14.03 4.52 -5.47
C TRP A 105 15.28 4.41 -6.37
N PRO A 106 15.21 3.78 -7.57
CA PRO A 106 14.02 3.20 -8.24
C PRO A 106 13.67 1.77 -7.77
N ARG A 107 12.40 1.37 -7.96
CA ARG A 107 11.88 0.03 -7.58
C ARG A 107 10.98 -0.54 -8.68
N PRO A 108 11.24 -1.74 -9.21
CA PRO A 108 10.44 -2.36 -10.26
C PRO A 108 8.93 -2.49 -9.96
N LEU A 109 8.57 -2.67 -8.69
CA LEU A 109 7.18 -2.76 -8.23
C LEU A 109 6.71 -1.49 -7.51
N MET A 110 7.45 -0.38 -7.65
CA MET A 110 7.12 0.91 -7.04
C MET A 110 6.86 0.80 -5.53
N MET A 111 5.72 1.31 -5.04
CA MET A 111 5.32 1.28 -3.63
C MET A 111 5.15 -0.15 -3.08
N MET A 112 5.04 -1.16 -3.95
CA MET A 112 4.83 -2.57 -3.59
C MET A 112 6.10 -3.42 -3.76
N GLU A 113 7.27 -2.81 -3.89
CA GLU A 113 8.52 -3.56 -4.01
C GLU A 113 8.72 -4.55 -2.86
N GLY A 114 9.17 -5.76 -3.19
CA GLY A 114 9.39 -6.85 -2.22
C GLY A 114 8.13 -7.66 -1.88
N ILE A 115 6.95 -7.33 -2.43
CA ILE A 115 5.76 -8.20 -2.29
C ILE A 115 5.87 -9.40 -3.23
N ASP A 116 5.43 -10.55 -2.74
CA ASP A 116 5.34 -11.80 -3.50
C ASP A 116 4.18 -12.68 -3.01
N SER A 117 4.00 -13.86 -3.61
CA SER A 117 2.93 -14.81 -3.28
C SER A 117 3.06 -15.46 -1.90
N THR A 118 4.12 -15.19 -1.15
CA THR A 118 4.29 -15.69 0.23
C THR A 118 3.59 -14.82 1.27
N PHE A 119 3.15 -13.61 0.89
CA PHE A 119 2.39 -12.74 1.78
C PHE A 119 0.92 -13.19 1.91
N ASP A 120 0.37 -12.99 3.11
CA ASP A 120 -1.01 -13.34 3.44
C ASP A 120 -1.97 -12.14 3.35
N ALA A 121 -1.44 -10.94 3.46
CA ALA A 121 -2.20 -9.70 3.46
C ALA A 121 -1.32 -8.49 3.13
N ALA A 122 -1.91 -7.46 2.55
CA ALA A 122 -1.30 -6.14 2.41
C ALA A 122 -2.16 -5.06 3.04
N VAL A 123 -1.51 -4.02 3.55
CA VAL A 123 -2.09 -2.87 4.26
C VAL A 123 -1.57 -1.58 3.64
N PHE A 124 -2.44 -0.60 3.45
CA PHE A 124 -2.10 0.72 2.96
C PHE A 124 -2.28 1.76 4.06
N ILE A 125 -1.23 2.49 4.40
CA ILE A 125 -1.24 3.50 5.45
C ILE A 125 -0.94 4.87 4.86
N GLY A 126 -1.75 5.86 5.21
CA GLY A 126 -1.53 7.24 4.79
C GLY A 126 -1.81 7.52 3.31
N TYR A 127 -2.67 6.75 2.68
CA TYR A 127 -3.01 6.90 1.25
C TYR A 127 -4.00 8.04 1.01
N HIS A 128 -3.99 8.56 -0.20
CA HIS A 128 -4.82 9.67 -0.68
C HIS A 128 -5.66 9.26 -1.90
N ALA A 129 -6.60 10.13 -2.31
CA ALA A 129 -7.45 9.91 -3.46
C ALA A 129 -6.71 10.14 -4.80
N SER A 130 -7.29 9.64 -5.90
CA SER A 130 -6.73 9.75 -7.25
C SER A 130 -6.65 11.18 -7.76
N THR A 131 -5.79 11.42 -8.76
CA THR A 131 -5.62 12.72 -9.41
C THR A 131 -6.88 13.25 -10.10
N THR A 132 -7.84 12.37 -10.39
CA THR A 132 -9.13 12.76 -10.99
C THR A 132 -10.24 13.00 -9.95
N ASN A 133 -9.96 12.77 -8.67
CA ASN A 133 -10.91 12.99 -7.60
C ASN A 133 -10.81 14.44 -7.07
N PRO A 134 -11.88 15.26 -7.21
CA PRO A 134 -11.82 16.68 -6.83
C PRO A 134 -11.97 16.94 -5.32
N ALA A 135 -12.31 15.92 -4.52
CA ALA A 135 -12.71 16.11 -3.13
C ALA A 135 -11.66 15.68 -2.09
N GLY A 136 -10.64 14.89 -2.49
CA GLY A 136 -9.62 14.36 -1.57
C GLY A 136 -8.56 15.38 -1.18
N VAL A 137 -8.03 15.24 0.04
CA VAL A 137 -6.88 16.02 0.50
C VAL A 137 -5.65 15.56 -0.28
N ARG A 138 -4.92 16.50 -0.89
CA ARG A 138 -3.68 16.24 -1.65
C ARG A 138 -3.83 15.18 -2.75
N ALA A 139 -5.04 15.03 -3.30
CA ALA A 139 -5.40 14.01 -4.29
C ALA A 139 -4.49 14.07 -5.54
N HIS A 140 -3.81 12.97 -5.85
CA HIS A 140 -2.99 12.80 -7.04
C HIS A 140 -2.75 11.31 -7.32
N THR A 141 -2.05 10.98 -8.38
CA THR A 141 -1.61 9.60 -8.68
C THR A 141 -0.19 9.68 -9.18
N ILE A 142 0.77 9.13 -8.41
CA ILE A 142 2.21 9.04 -8.63
C ILE A 142 2.91 10.41 -8.61
N SER A 143 2.41 11.40 -9.35
CA SER A 143 3.03 12.72 -9.41
C SER A 143 2.00 13.83 -9.49
N SER A 144 1.86 14.59 -8.42
CA SER A 144 1.01 15.79 -8.38
C SER A 144 1.51 16.89 -9.32
N ALA A 145 2.80 16.90 -9.65
CA ALA A 145 3.40 17.91 -10.54
C ALA A 145 3.18 17.59 -12.02
N HIS A 146 3.22 16.33 -12.41
CA HIS A 146 3.34 15.93 -13.82
C HIS A 146 2.11 15.24 -14.41
N LEU A 147 1.32 14.52 -13.62
CA LEU A 147 0.22 13.69 -14.10
C LEU A 147 -1.14 14.34 -13.84
N ALA A 148 -1.99 14.33 -14.86
CA ALA A 148 -3.39 14.81 -14.80
C ALA A 148 -4.40 13.66 -14.77
N ALA A 149 -4.05 12.48 -15.32
CA ALA A 149 -4.84 11.26 -15.21
C ALA A 149 -3.96 10.02 -15.41
N VAL A 150 -4.27 8.94 -14.67
CA VAL A 150 -3.70 7.61 -14.83
C VAL A 150 -4.84 6.61 -14.84
N LEU A 151 -4.98 5.81 -15.91
CA LEU A 151 -6.04 4.83 -16.03
C LEU A 151 -5.46 3.44 -16.33
N LEU A 152 -6.02 2.42 -15.70
CA LEU A 152 -5.80 1.02 -16.08
C LEU A 152 -7.06 0.45 -16.71
N ASN A 153 -6.94 -0.06 -17.94
CA ASN A 153 -8.07 -0.61 -18.70
C ASN A 153 -9.27 0.36 -18.80
N GLY A 154 -9.00 1.67 -18.82
CA GLY A 154 -10.00 2.72 -18.90
C GLY A 154 -10.61 3.16 -17.56
N VAL A 155 -10.17 2.57 -16.45
CA VAL A 155 -10.63 2.96 -15.10
C VAL A 155 -9.60 3.91 -14.47
N PRO A 156 -10.01 5.12 -14.01
CA PRO A 156 -9.13 6.02 -13.27
C PRO A 156 -8.61 5.36 -12.00
N MET A 157 -7.31 5.47 -11.75
CA MET A 157 -6.65 4.78 -10.66
C MET A 157 -6.10 5.74 -9.62
N PRO A 158 -6.48 5.58 -8.34
CA PRO A 158 -5.64 6.00 -7.22
C PRO A 158 -4.40 5.09 -7.12
N GLU A 159 -3.38 5.50 -6.42
CA GLU A 159 -2.21 4.67 -6.12
C GLU A 159 -2.60 3.38 -5.41
N SER A 160 -3.58 3.44 -4.51
CA SER A 160 -4.15 2.26 -3.86
C SER A 160 -4.70 1.23 -4.86
N GLY A 161 -5.28 1.67 -5.99
CA GLY A 161 -5.77 0.80 -7.07
C GLY A 161 -4.64 0.12 -7.84
N ILE A 162 -3.60 0.88 -8.20
CA ILE A 162 -2.40 0.35 -8.87
C ILE A 162 -1.70 -0.68 -7.96
N ASN A 163 -1.50 -0.32 -6.71
CA ASN A 163 -0.83 -1.15 -5.72
C ASN A 163 -1.63 -2.41 -5.36
N ALA A 164 -2.97 -2.29 -5.29
CA ALA A 164 -3.85 -3.43 -5.11
C ALA A 164 -3.79 -4.40 -6.31
N ALA A 165 -3.67 -3.88 -7.54
CA ALA A 165 -3.50 -4.71 -8.73
C ALA A 165 -2.16 -5.47 -8.72
N ILE A 166 -1.08 -4.83 -8.24
CA ILE A 166 0.23 -5.49 -8.06
C ILE A 166 0.13 -6.58 -6.98
N ALA A 167 -0.45 -6.29 -5.81
CA ALA A 167 -0.69 -7.28 -4.76
C ALA A 167 -1.56 -8.43 -5.27
N GLY A 168 -2.62 -8.12 -6.01
CA GLY A 168 -3.55 -9.07 -6.58
C GLY A 168 -2.93 -9.99 -7.64
N TYR A 169 -1.91 -9.54 -8.37
CA TYR A 169 -1.11 -10.39 -9.26
C TYR A 169 -0.46 -11.56 -8.50
N TYR A 170 -0.04 -11.31 -7.26
CA TYR A 170 0.54 -12.33 -6.38
C TYR A 170 -0.50 -13.07 -5.51
N GLY A 171 -1.79 -12.77 -5.69
CA GLY A 171 -2.87 -13.39 -4.91
C GLY A 171 -3.02 -12.81 -3.50
N VAL A 172 -2.46 -11.63 -3.22
CA VAL A 172 -2.47 -11.00 -1.89
C VAL A 172 -3.62 -10.00 -1.77
N PRO A 173 -4.57 -10.17 -0.81
CA PRO A 173 -5.65 -9.22 -0.59
C PRO A 173 -5.17 -7.97 0.16
N ILE A 174 -5.79 -6.82 -0.16
CA ILE A 174 -5.68 -5.62 0.66
C ILE A 174 -6.68 -5.73 1.81
N VAL A 175 -6.19 -5.64 3.04
CA VAL A 175 -7.02 -5.91 4.22
C VAL A 175 -7.39 -4.66 5.00
N ALA A 176 -6.61 -3.60 4.90
CA ALA A 176 -6.89 -2.31 5.54
C ALA A 176 -6.26 -1.15 4.76
N ILE A 177 -6.88 0.02 4.87
CA ILE A 177 -6.37 1.29 4.36
C ILE A 177 -6.60 2.41 5.37
N SER A 178 -5.65 3.34 5.51
CA SER A 178 -5.85 4.61 6.21
C SER A 178 -5.67 5.81 5.28
N GLY A 179 -6.39 6.89 5.57
CA GLY A 179 -6.37 8.12 4.80
C GLY A 179 -7.49 9.06 5.19
N ASP A 180 -7.78 10.04 4.34
CA ASP A 180 -8.99 10.85 4.49
C ASP A 180 -10.24 10.05 4.07
N ASN A 181 -11.43 10.58 4.38
CA ASN A 181 -12.72 9.93 4.08
C ASN A 181 -12.92 9.66 2.58
N VAL A 182 -12.37 10.50 1.70
CA VAL A 182 -12.51 10.36 0.24
C VAL A 182 -11.60 9.26 -0.27
N ALA A 183 -10.34 9.23 0.16
CA ALA A 183 -9.39 8.19 -0.21
C ALA A 183 -9.84 6.79 0.22
N VAL A 184 -10.33 6.67 1.47
CA VAL A 184 -10.84 5.40 2.00
C VAL A 184 -12.07 4.93 1.21
N ALA A 185 -13.03 5.83 0.93
CA ALA A 185 -14.23 5.49 0.18
C ALA A 185 -13.91 5.11 -1.29
N GLU A 186 -12.99 5.84 -1.96
CA GLU A 186 -12.56 5.54 -3.32
C GLU A 186 -11.89 4.16 -3.40
N ALA A 187 -10.96 3.86 -2.49
CA ALA A 187 -10.30 2.57 -2.43
C ALA A 187 -11.29 1.42 -2.14
N GLN A 188 -12.21 1.59 -1.20
CA GLN A 188 -13.23 0.58 -0.90
C GLN A 188 -14.18 0.34 -2.07
N SER A 189 -14.55 1.38 -2.81
CA SER A 189 -15.39 1.27 -4.01
C SER A 189 -14.69 0.50 -5.15
N LEU A 190 -13.38 0.70 -5.30
CA LEU A 190 -12.60 0.11 -6.40
C LEU A 190 -12.12 -1.31 -6.07
N ILE A 191 -11.58 -1.50 -4.87
CA ILE A 191 -10.83 -2.71 -4.49
C ILE A 191 -11.73 -3.72 -3.76
N GLY A 192 -12.66 -3.24 -2.93
CA GLY A 192 -13.57 -4.06 -2.13
C GLY A 192 -13.59 -3.72 -0.64
N SER A 193 -14.30 -4.49 0.15
CA SER A 193 -14.67 -4.21 1.53
C SER A 193 -13.54 -4.46 2.54
N MET A 194 -12.37 -3.85 2.33
CA MET A 194 -11.31 -3.83 3.34
C MET A 194 -11.66 -2.92 4.52
N GLU A 195 -10.94 -3.04 5.64
CA GLU A 195 -11.09 -2.14 6.78
C GLU A 195 -10.59 -0.72 6.43
N GLY A 196 -11.40 0.30 6.73
CA GLY A 196 -11.05 1.71 6.52
C GLY A 196 -10.75 2.42 7.85
N ALA A 197 -9.57 3.03 7.96
CA ALA A 197 -9.21 3.95 9.04
C ALA A 197 -9.27 5.38 8.51
N VAL A 198 -10.42 6.05 8.67
CA VAL A 198 -10.58 7.46 8.30
C VAL A 198 -9.97 8.31 9.41
N VAL A 199 -8.75 8.83 9.18
CA VAL A 199 -8.00 9.62 10.18
C VAL A 199 -8.19 11.13 10.04
N LYS A 200 -8.81 11.56 8.94
CA LYS A 200 -9.20 12.96 8.71
C LYS A 200 -10.37 13.08 7.73
N GLN A 201 -11.10 14.18 7.84
CA GLN A 201 -12.20 14.54 6.93
C GLN A 201 -11.74 15.63 5.98
N ALA A 202 -11.82 15.37 4.69
CA ALA A 202 -11.46 16.35 3.67
C ALA A 202 -12.42 17.55 3.69
N ILE A 203 -11.86 18.77 3.68
CA ILE A 203 -12.58 20.03 3.49
C ILE A 203 -12.28 20.57 2.09
N SER A 204 -11.01 20.50 1.68
CA SER A 204 -10.53 20.85 0.36
C SER A 204 -9.21 20.13 0.07
N PHE A 205 -8.59 20.39 -1.09
CA PHE A 205 -7.27 19.85 -1.43
C PHE A 205 -6.17 20.19 -0.41
N HIS A 206 -6.30 21.31 0.31
CA HIS A 206 -5.30 21.83 1.27
C HIS A 206 -5.81 21.95 2.71
N ALA A 207 -7.01 21.45 3.01
CA ALA A 207 -7.60 21.58 4.35
C ALA A 207 -8.37 20.34 4.77
N ALA A 208 -8.28 19.96 6.04
CA ALA A 208 -9.01 18.86 6.63
C ALA A 208 -9.31 19.11 8.11
N ALA A 209 -10.39 18.49 8.60
CA ALA A 209 -10.58 18.24 10.02
C ALA A 209 -9.88 16.93 10.37
N THR A 210 -8.84 16.96 11.18
CA THR A 210 -7.96 15.81 11.43
C THR A 210 -8.07 15.28 12.85
N MET A 211 -7.84 13.98 13.04
CA MET A 211 -7.60 13.40 14.35
C MET A 211 -6.24 13.87 14.89
N THR A 212 -6.07 13.77 16.22
CA THR A 212 -4.73 13.84 16.81
C THR A 212 -3.93 12.59 16.42
N PRO A 213 -2.58 12.66 16.38
CA PRO A 213 -1.76 11.50 16.00
C PRO A 213 -2.04 10.26 16.86
N GLU A 214 -2.23 10.41 18.17
CA GLU A 214 -2.51 9.30 19.08
C GLU A 214 -3.86 8.63 18.77
N ALA A 215 -4.90 9.42 18.51
CA ALA A 215 -6.22 8.89 18.15
C ALA A 215 -6.18 8.16 16.80
N ALA A 216 -5.45 8.70 15.82
CA ALA A 216 -5.25 8.07 14.51
C ALA A 216 -4.50 6.74 14.63
N GLN A 217 -3.39 6.70 15.37
CA GLN A 217 -2.62 5.48 15.63
C GLN A 217 -3.48 4.39 16.30
N THR A 218 -4.31 4.77 17.26
CA THR A 218 -5.24 3.83 17.92
C THR A 218 -6.21 3.23 16.90
N LEU A 219 -6.82 4.06 16.06
CA LEU A 219 -7.76 3.63 15.03
C LEU A 219 -7.07 2.72 13.98
N VAL A 220 -5.89 3.12 13.50
CA VAL A 220 -5.09 2.35 12.52
C VAL A 220 -4.78 0.96 13.08
N ARG A 221 -4.27 0.86 14.31
CA ARG A 221 -3.99 -0.42 14.96
C ARG A 221 -5.21 -1.33 15.02
N GLN A 222 -6.37 -0.78 15.42
CA GLN A 222 -7.63 -1.53 15.48
C GLN A 222 -8.06 -2.05 14.11
N LYS A 223 -8.01 -1.19 13.08
CA LYS A 223 -8.45 -1.51 11.72
C LYS A 223 -7.52 -2.51 11.04
N VAL A 224 -6.22 -2.36 11.19
CA VAL A 224 -5.24 -3.33 10.67
C VAL A 224 -5.41 -4.69 11.33
N LYS A 225 -5.56 -4.75 12.67
CA LYS A 225 -5.86 -5.99 13.38
C LYS A 225 -7.11 -6.68 12.82
N ALA A 226 -8.22 -5.96 12.72
CA ALA A 226 -9.48 -6.49 12.21
C ALA A 226 -9.35 -6.98 10.75
N GLY A 227 -8.68 -6.21 9.89
CA GLY A 227 -8.45 -6.55 8.50
C GLY A 227 -7.61 -7.83 8.35
N VAL A 228 -6.49 -7.94 9.06
CA VAL A 228 -5.63 -9.13 9.03
C VAL A 228 -6.36 -10.36 9.57
N GLN A 229 -7.18 -10.24 10.62
CA GLN A 229 -7.97 -11.35 11.15
C GLN A 229 -8.97 -11.90 10.14
N ARG A 230 -9.60 -11.04 9.33
CA ARG A 230 -10.58 -11.46 8.32
C ARG A 230 -10.00 -11.64 6.90
N ARG A 231 -8.67 -11.63 6.71
CA ARG A 231 -8.00 -11.72 5.40
C ARG A 231 -8.52 -12.81 4.48
N ALA A 232 -8.84 -13.98 5.04
CA ALA A 232 -9.33 -15.12 4.26
C ALA A 232 -10.71 -14.89 3.60
N SER A 233 -11.49 -13.90 4.06
CA SER A 233 -12.76 -13.51 3.47
C SER A 233 -12.63 -12.41 2.40
N LEU A 234 -11.44 -11.84 2.23
CA LEU A 234 -11.17 -10.77 1.27
C LEU A 234 -10.56 -11.36 -0.01
N ARG A 235 -10.97 -10.82 -1.14
CA ARG A 235 -10.46 -11.25 -2.45
C ARG A 235 -9.37 -10.30 -2.91
N PRO A 236 -8.26 -10.80 -3.49
CA PRO A 236 -7.29 -9.98 -4.18
C PRO A 236 -7.94 -9.19 -5.33
N TYR A 237 -7.59 -7.91 -5.46
CA TYR A 237 -8.02 -7.09 -6.57
C TYR A 237 -7.14 -7.39 -7.79
N THR A 238 -7.73 -7.80 -8.91
CA THR A 238 -7.00 -8.13 -10.12
C THR A 238 -7.46 -7.30 -11.31
N VAL A 239 -6.53 -6.91 -12.18
CA VAL A 239 -6.82 -6.31 -13.46
C VAL A 239 -6.63 -7.33 -14.59
N LYS A 240 -7.53 -7.30 -15.57
CA LYS A 240 -7.47 -8.24 -16.70
C LYS A 240 -6.29 -7.90 -17.61
N ALA A 241 -5.47 -8.91 -17.90
CA ALA A 241 -4.39 -8.81 -18.89
C ALA A 241 -4.93 -9.00 -20.34
N PRO A 242 -4.32 -8.37 -21.37
CA PRO A 242 -3.26 -7.37 -21.25
C PRO A 242 -3.74 -6.11 -20.52
N VAL A 243 -2.84 -5.41 -19.83
CA VAL A 243 -3.18 -4.23 -19.04
C VAL A 243 -2.84 -2.98 -19.84
N ARG A 244 -3.88 -2.25 -20.21
CA ARG A 244 -3.73 -0.96 -20.89
C ARG A 244 -3.54 0.14 -19.85
N LEU A 245 -2.43 0.86 -19.96
CA LEU A 245 -2.15 2.07 -19.22
C LEU A 245 -2.37 3.29 -20.11
N ASP A 246 -3.30 4.16 -19.73
CA ASP A 246 -3.48 5.48 -20.34
C ASP A 246 -3.01 6.54 -19.33
N ILE A 247 -2.10 7.43 -19.76
CA ILE A 247 -1.60 8.54 -18.94
C ILE A 247 -1.89 9.86 -19.65
N THR A 248 -2.39 10.84 -18.90
CA THR A 248 -2.46 12.24 -19.33
C THR A 248 -1.51 13.07 -18.50
N PHE A 249 -0.58 13.75 -19.15
CA PHE A 249 0.39 14.65 -18.54
C PHE A 249 -0.18 16.07 -18.43
N LYS A 250 0.35 16.85 -17.50
CA LYS A 250 0.08 18.31 -17.39
C LYS A 250 0.80 19.13 -18.47
N ASN A 251 1.85 18.57 -19.08
CA ASN A 251 2.61 19.16 -20.18
C ASN A 251 2.60 18.20 -21.39
N TYR A 252 2.69 18.74 -22.60
CA TYR A 252 2.68 17.95 -23.85
C TYR A 252 4.02 17.25 -24.14
N THR A 253 5.15 17.81 -23.70
CA THR A 253 6.49 17.30 -24.02
C THR A 253 6.71 15.85 -23.58
N PRO A 254 6.30 15.39 -22.39
CA PRO A 254 6.42 13.98 -22.02
C PRO A 254 5.65 13.04 -22.96
N ALA A 255 4.45 13.42 -23.38
CA ALA A 255 3.67 12.60 -24.32
C ALA A 255 4.32 12.52 -25.71
N GLU A 256 4.95 13.58 -26.16
CA GLU A 256 5.71 13.60 -27.41
C GLU A 256 6.94 12.71 -27.33
N MET A 257 7.78 12.91 -26.32
CA MET A 257 9.04 12.17 -26.17
C MET A 257 8.81 10.67 -25.97
N LEU A 258 7.87 10.30 -25.13
CA LEU A 258 7.54 8.89 -24.86
C LEU A 258 6.97 8.18 -26.11
N SER A 259 6.35 8.90 -27.04
CA SER A 259 5.84 8.33 -28.28
C SER A 259 6.93 7.82 -29.24
N PHE A 260 8.18 8.15 -29.00
CA PHE A 260 9.32 7.58 -29.74
C PHE A 260 9.68 6.15 -29.28
N LEU A 261 9.14 5.70 -28.14
CA LEU A 261 9.31 4.32 -27.69
C LEU A 261 8.42 3.38 -28.50
N PRO A 262 8.90 2.19 -28.93
CA PRO A 262 8.18 1.31 -29.86
C PRO A 262 6.79 0.87 -29.39
N ASN A 263 6.58 0.78 -28.05
CA ASN A 263 5.36 0.26 -27.43
C ASN A 263 4.48 1.36 -26.83
N VAL A 264 4.72 2.63 -27.19
CA VAL A 264 3.98 3.77 -26.67
C VAL A 264 3.26 4.49 -27.81
N GLN A 265 1.95 4.60 -27.69
CA GLN A 265 1.12 5.35 -28.61
C GLN A 265 0.77 6.72 -28.01
N ARG A 266 1.07 7.81 -28.72
CA ARG A 266 0.52 9.13 -28.37
C ARG A 266 -0.96 9.18 -28.80
N THR A 267 -1.86 9.37 -27.84
CA THR A 267 -3.30 9.35 -28.08
C THR A 267 -3.91 10.74 -28.20
N THR A 268 -3.32 11.73 -27.52
CA THR A 268 -3.64 13.15 -27.64
C THR A 268 -2.36 13.99 -27.55
N SER A 269 -2.48 15.34 -27.59
CA SER A 269 -1.31 16.22 -27.36
C SER A 269 -0.62 15.97 -26.03
N HIS A 270 -1.35 15.55 -24.99
CA HIS A 270 -0.86 15.37 -23.61
C HIS A 270 -0.93 13.93 -23.13
N SER A 271 -1.40 12.99 -23.92
CA SER A 271 -1.69 11.64 -23.44
C SER A 271 -0.98 10.58 -24.25
N ILE A 272 -0.60 9.52 -23.55
CA ILE A 272 -0.04 8.29 -24.12
C ILE A 272 -0.87 7.08 -23.70
N ARG A 273 -0.69 6.01 -24.47
CA ARG A 273 -1.12 4.65 -24.19
C ARG A 273 0.06 3.72 -24.22
N PHE A 274 0.12 2.83 -23.26
CA PHE A 274 1.06 1.71 -23.19
C PHE A 274 0.27 0.42 -22.91
N ASP A 275 0.42 -0.59 -23.77
CA ASP A 275 -0.20 -1.90 -23.57
C ASP A 275 0.83 -2.86 -22.95
N GLY A 276 0.71 -3.06 -21.64
CA GLY A 276 1.53 -4.02 -20.89
C GLY A 276 0.93 -5.43 -20.93
N ARG A 277 1.79 -6.45 -21.01
CA ARG A 277 1.33 -7.85 -20.93
C ARG A 277 0.64 -8.18 -19.59
N ASP A 278 1.07 -7.52 -18.52
CA ASP A 278 0.58 -7.66 -17.14
C ASP A 278 0.83 -6.38 -16.34
N ILE A 279 0.33 -6.34 -15.10
CA ILE A 279 0.50 -5.19 -14.20
C ILE A 279 1.96 -4.96 -13.79
N LEU A 280 2.79 -6.00 -13.74
CA LEU A 280 4.22 -5.85 -13.38
C LEU A 280 5.01 -5.14 -14.48
N GLN A 281 4.67 -5.36 -15.74
CA GLN A 281 5.24 -4.60 -16.84
C GLN A 281 4.78 -3.14 -16.81
N VAL A 282 3.52 -2.91 -16.50
CA VAL A 282 2.96 -1.55 -16.31
C VAL A 282 3.64 -0.83 -15.14
N SER A 283 3.86 -1.51 -14.02
CA SER A 283 4.56 -0.94 -12.85
C SER A 283 5.98 -0.47 -13.22
N ARG A 284 6.75 -1.30 -13.93
CA ARG A 284 8.11 -0.93 -14.39
C ARG A 284 8.09 0.26 -15.35
N PHE A 285 7.07 0.37 -16.19
CA PHE A 285 6.94 1.49 -17.11
C PHE A 285 6.54 2.77 -16.37
N LEU A 286 5.66 2.69 -15.36
CA LEU A 286 5.33 3.81 -14.48
C LEU A 286 6.55 4.29 -13.70
N GLU A 287 7.34 3.36 -13.16
CA GLU A 287 8.59 3.70 -12.46
C GLU A 287 9.58 4.40 -13.41
N PHE A 288 9.74 3.90 -14.63
CA PHE A 288 10.57 4.56 -15.66
C PHE A 288 10.12 5.98 -15.93
N ILE A 289 8.81 6.20 -16.15
CA ILE A 289 8.26 7.55 -16.42
C ILE A 289 8.49 8.51 -15.26
N ASN A 290 8.34 8.00 -14.04
CA ASN A 290 8.42 8.83 -12.84
C ASN A 290 9.86 9.18 -12.46
N THR A 291 10.82 8.28 -12.73
CA THR A 291 12.17 8.36 -12.19
C THR A 291 13.21 8.76 -13.24
N TYR A 292 13.02 8.35 -14.51
CA TYR A 292 14.05 8.58 -15.54
C TYR A 292 14.30 10.06 -15.82
N ASN A 293 15.55 10.45 -15.72
CA ASN A 293 16.08 11.74 -16.14
C ASN A 293 17.42 11.49 -16.84
N PRO A 294 17.69 12.04 -18.05
CA PRO A 294 18.98 11.86 -18.74
C PRO A 294 20.17 12.38 -17.94
N ASP A 295 19.96 13.33 -17.04
CA ASP A 295 21.00 13.91 -16.18
C ASP A 295 21.20 13.13 -14.85
N MET A 296 20.67 11.90 -14.75
CA MET A 296 20.84 11.07 -13.55
C MET A 296 22.33 10.84 -13.26
N THR A 297 22.72 11.19 -12.05
CA THR A 297 24.04 10.87 -11.48
C THR A 297 23.87 9.95 -10.27
N PRO A 298 24.87 9.10 -9.96
CA PRO A 298 24.82 8.25 -8.78
C PRO A 298 24.70 9.04 -7.48
#